data_79ca01311160f32328b90299f0ae2db8
#
_entry.id   79ca01311160f32328b90299f0ae2db8
#
_cell.length_a   1.000
_cell.length_b   1.000
_cell.length_c   1.000
_cell.angle_alpha   90.00
_cell.angle_beta   90.00
_cell.angle_gamma   90.00
#
_symmetry.space_group_name_H-M   'P 1'
#
loop_
_entity.id
_entity.type
_entity.pdbx_description
1 polymer ?
#
loop_
_entity_poly.entity_id
_entity_poly.type
_entity_poly.pdbx_seq_one_letter_code
_entity_poly.pdbx_strand_id
1 'polypeptide(L)'
;MKSHYEDVAQQSELARWLQSPPPRQLTPSLRKHLAKNARSRLVSLFGLFFSAFGSFFCVIFLPWDWPKELSLDRSQPDLVDGIVTKTETTNLTINGAKVWRNEVTFQENGESIISIGYTTGKEVREGDSAKVRLHPQDLMIHCPQNMRMSKNTLGSAFVLVFPVLGIFVMMGPWLTRRKKWRLYQHGLVADIRVMHVKPTNMYVNEERVFKVGVQYPSLPELVEAKILNADDLLRLKEGHEKGHPVRVIYDPQKPKRFTVLEAGRRDASATA
;
A
#
# COMPACT_ATOMS: atom_id res chain seq x y z
N MET A 1 -31.95 -14.70 20.01
CA MET A 1 -31.66 -14.44 21.44
C MET A 1 -30.15 -14.29 21.76
N LYS A 2 -29.21 -15.06 21.21
CA LYS A 2 -27.76 -14.92 21.50
C LYS A 2 -27.17 -13.53 21.16
N SER A 3 -27.66 -12.83 20.13
CA SER A 3 -27.06 -11.55 19.70
C SER A 3 -27.28 -10.40 20.70
N HIS A 4 -28.41 -10.36 21.38
CA HIS A 4 -28.75 -9.28 22.30
C HIS A 4 -27.92 -9.33 23.60
N TYR A 5 -27.67 -10.53 24.13
CA TYR A 5 -26.82 -10.70 25.34
C TYR A 5 -25.34 -10.39 25.05
N GLU A 6 -24.86 -10.75 23.86
CA GLU A 6 -23.49 -10.42 23.44
C GLU A 6 -23.28 -8.91 23.30
N ASP A 7 -24.27 -8.19 22.76
CA ASP A 7 -24.21 -6.73 22.62
C ASP A 7 -24.21 -6.00 23.98
N VAL A 8 -25.03 -6.44 24.92
CA VAL A 8 -25.09 -5.86 26.29
C VAL A 8 -23.78 -6.12 27.04
N ALA A 9 -23.23 -7.33 26.96
CA ALA A 9 -21.94 -7.66 27.59
C ALA A 9 -20.78 -6.84 27.00
N GLN A 10 -20.77 -6.64 25.69
CA GLN A 10 -19.76 -5.81 25.01
C GLN A 10 -19.88 -4.33 25.37
N GLN A 11 -21.09 -3.79 25.49
CA GLN A 11 -21.30 -2.40 25.92
C GLN A 11 -20.80 -2.18 27.36
N SER A 12 -21.04 -3.15 28.28
CA SER A 12 -20.55 -3.06 29.64
C SER A 12 -19.02 -3.19 29.75
N GLU A 13 -18.39 -3.98 28.89
CA GLU A 13 -16.94 -4.07 28.77
C GLU A 13 -16.33 -2.77 28.24
N LEU A 14 -16.92 -2.18 27.20
CA LEU A 14 -16.48 -0.91 26.63
C LEU A 14 -16.63 0.24 27.65
N ALA A 15 -17.71 0.29 28.40
CA ALA A 15 -17.95 1.31 29.41
C ALA A 15 -16.91 1.25 30.54
N ARG A 16 -16.62 0.04 31.07
CA ARG A 16 -15.58 -0.18 32.08
C ARG A 16 -14.19 0.16 31.57
N TRP A 17 -13.90 -0.23 30.32
CA TRP A 17 -12.62 0.06 29.68
C TRP A 17 -12.39 1.57 29.49
N LEU A 18 -13.43 2.34 29.14
CA LEU A 18 -13.35 3.79 29.02
C LEU A 18 -13.11 4.51 30.34
N GLN A 19 -13.49 3.93 31.46
CA GLN A 19 -13.24 4.48 32.79
C GLN A 19 -11.79 4.28 33.26
N SER A 20 -11.05 3.33 32.68
CA SER A 20 -9.65 3.12 33.02
C SER A 20 -8.76 4.26 32.51
N PRO A 21 -7.72 4.67 33.29
CA PRO A 21 -6.78 5.69 32.84
C PRO A 21 -5.92 5.18 31.66
N PRO A 22 -5.49 6.07 30.75
CA PRO A 22 -4.51 5.70 29.73
C PRO A 22 -3.12 5.42 30.35
N PRO A 23 -2.29 4.52 29.77
CA PRO A 23 -2.57 3.75 28.55
C PRO A 23 -3.46 2.54 28.81
N ARG A 24 -4.54 2.42 28.05
CA ARG A 24 -5.51 1.32 28.17
C ARG A 24 -5.07 0.10 27.40
N GLN A 25 -5.23 -1.09 27.99
CA GLN A 25 -5.00 -2.34 27.28
C GLN A 25 -6.23 -2.70 26.42
N LEU A 26 -6.03 -2.89 25.12
CA LEU A 26 -7.08 -3.34 24.21
C LEU A 26 -7.22 -4.86 24.29
N THR A 27 -8.33 -5.34 24.85
CA THR A 27 -8.64 -6.77 24.82
C THR A 27 -8.89 -7.27 23.39
N PRO A 28 -8.72 -8.57 23.09
CA PRO A 28 -9.00 -9.11 21.76
C PRO A 28 -10.44 -8.87 21.29
N SER A 29 -11.43 -8.92 22.21
CA SER A 29 -12.84 -8.63 21.95
C SER A 29 -13.04 -7.17 21.51
N LEU A 30 -12.47 -6.21 22.23
CA LEU A 30 -12.51 -4.79 21.87
C LEU A 30 -11.79 -4.52 20.55
N ARG A 31 -10.63 -5.13 20.31
CA ARG A 31 -9.94 -5.02 19.00
C ARG A 31 -10.82 -5.49 17.85
N LYS A 32 -11.52 -6.61 18.02
CA LYS A 32 -12.44 -7.17 17.01
C LYS A 32 -13.63 -6.23 16.76
N HIS A 33 -14.20 -5.68 17.82
CA HIS A 33 -15.30 -4.72 17.72
C HIS A 33 -14.87 -3.42 17.00
N LEU A 34 -13.77 -2.82 17.41
CA LEU A 34 -13.22 -1.59 16.81
C LEU A 34 -12.71 -1.80 15.37
N ALA A 35 -12.38 -3.05 15.00
CA ALA A 35 -11.93 -3.41 13.66
C ALA A 35 -13.09 -3.72 12.69
N LYS A 36 -14.35 -3.70 13.13
CA LYS A 36 -15.54 -4.14 12.38
C LYS A 36 -15.91 -3.14 11.26
N ASN A 37 -15.00 -2.96 10.31
CA ASN A 37 -15.25 -2.13 9.14
C ASN A 37 -15.13 -2.99 7.87
N ALA A 38 -16.28 -3.40 7.30
CA ALA A 38 -16.38 -4.25 6.12
C ALA A 38 -15.65 -3.64 4.91
N ARG A 39 -15.77 -2.32 4.71
CA ARG A 39 -15.13 -1.57 3.63
C ARG A 39 -13.60 -1.72 3.67
N SER A 40 -12.98 -1.69 4.87
CA SER A 40 -11.53 -1.83 5.00
C SER A 40 -11.02 -3.23 4.69
N ARG A 41 -11.86 -4.27 4.83
CA ARG A 41 -11.52 -5.65 4.45
C ARG A 41 -11.51 -5.82 2.94
N LEU A 42 -12.51 -5.30 2.24
CA LEU A 42 -12.59 -5.34 0.79
C LEU A 42 -11.39 -4.63 0.15
N VAL A 43 -11.03 -3.43 0.65
CA VAL A 43 -9.86 -2.71 0.17
C VAL A 43 -8.57 -3.50 0.39
N SER A 44 -8.40 -4.14 1.55
CA SER A 44 -7.21 -4.97 1.82
C SER A 44 -7.16 -6.21 0.93
N LEU A 45 -8.31 -6.88 0.68
CA LEU A 45 -8.41 -8.03 -0.22
C LEU A 45 -8.10 -7.63 -1.65
N PHE A 46 -8.63 -6.49 -2.10
CA PHE A 46 -8.32 -5.95 -3.43
C PHE A 46 -6.81 -5.65 -3.58
N GLY A 47 -6.20 -5.00 -2.58
CA GLY A 47 -4.77 -4.75 -2.57
C GLY A 47 -3.93 -6.04 -2.60
N LEU A 48 -4.34 -7.08 -1.85
CA LEU A 48 -3.70 -8.38 -1.86
C LEU A 48 -3.80 -9.06 -3.24
N PHE A 49 -5.01 -9.08 -3.81
CA PHE A 49 -5.24 -9.63 -5.16
C PHE A 49 -4.37 -8.89 -6.19
N PHE A 50 -4.36 -7.56 -6.16
CA PHE A 50 -3.60 -6.75 -7.09
C PHE A 50 -2.08 -6.94 -6.95
N SER A 51 -1.59 -7.11 -5.70
CA SER A 51 -0.19 -7.48 -5.45
C SER A 51 0.16 -8.87 -5.99
N ALA A 52 -0.65 -9.88 -5.72
CA ALA A 52 -0.41 -11.25 -6.15
C ALA A 52 -0.43 -11.36 -7.69
N PHE A 53 -1.45 -10.75 -8.32
CA PHE A 53 -1.59 -10.70 -9.76
C PHE A 53 -0.41 -9.94 -10.41
N GLY A 54 -0.05 -8.77 -9.89
CA GLY A 54 1.10 -8.01 -10.36
C GLY A 54 2.41 -8.77 -10.21
N SER A 55 2.61 -9.51 -9.11
CA SER A 55 3.79 -10.35 -8.89
C SER A 55 3.90 -11.47 -9.92
N PHE A 56 2.77 -12.08 -10.30
CA PHE A 56 2.74 -13.07 -11.38
C PHE A 56 3.26 -12.49 -12.70
N PHE A 57 2.81 -11.28 -13.07
CA PHE A 57 3.33 -10.59 -14.26
C PHE A 57 4.81 -10.23 -14.15
N CYS A 58 5.29 -9.90 -12.95
CA CYS A 58 6.72 -9.66 -12.75
C CYS A 58 7.55 -10.90 -13.07
N VAL A 59 7.11 -12.10 -12.70
CA VAL A 59 7.83 -13.34 -13.02
C VAL A 59 7.97 -13.54 -14.53
N ILE A 60 6.94 -13.16 -15.31
CA ILE A 60 6.91 -13.39 -16.77
C ILE A 60 7.68 -12.28 -17.51
N PHE A 61 7.47 -11.02 -17.14
CA PHE A 61 7.87 -9.87 -17.96
C PHE A 61 9.09 -9.11 -17.43
N LEU A 62 9.49 -9.31 -16.15
CA LEU A 62 10.64 -8.62 -15.63
C LEU A 62 11.93 -9.14 -16.28
N PRO A 63 12.80 -8.25 -16.78
CA PRO A 63 14.12 -8.65 -17.29
C PRO A 63 15.04 -8.97 -16.10
N TRP A 64 15.04 -10.21 -15.64
CA TRP A 64 15.77 -10.64 -14.44
C TRP A 64 17.27 -10.44 -14.53
N ASP A 65 17.82 -10.37 -15.74
CA ASP A 65 19.27 -10.15 -16.01
C ASP A 65 19.65 -8.67 -16.05
N TRP A 66 18.69 -7.74 -15.90
CA TRP A 66 18.98 -6.30 -15.94
C TRP A 66 20.04 -5.82 -14.91
N PRO A 67 20.14 -6.39 -13.68
CA PRO A 67 21.20 -5.97 -12.75
C PRO A 67 22.59 -6.36 -13.28
N LYS A 68 22.72 -7.53 -13.94
CA LYS A 68 23.96 -7.98 -14.56
C LYS A 68 24.30 -7.11 -15.77
N GLU A 69 23.34 -6.80 -16.62
CA GLU A 69 23.51 -5.91 -17.78
C GLU A 69 23.97 -4.52 -17.34
N LEU A 70 23.34 -3.97 -16.29
CA LEU A 70 23.72 -2.68 -15.72
C LEU A 70 25.13 -2.70 -15.08
N SER A 71 25.51 -3.82 -14.44
CA SER A 71 26.86 -4.02 -13.91
C SER A 71 27.88 -4.05 -15.04
N LEU A 72 27.57 -4.79 -16.11
CA LEU A 72 28.43 -4.88 -17.29
C LEU A 72 28.63 -3.51 -17.96
N ASP A 73 27.56 -2.71 -18.13
CA ASP A 73 27.64 -1.39 -18.72
C ASP A 73 28.48 -0.39 -17.89
N ARG A 74 28.51 -0.55 -16.58
CA ARG A 74 29.26 0.31 -15.64
C ARG A 74 30.73 -0.09 -15.47
N SER A 75 31.09 -1.33 -15.77
CA SER A 75 32.38 -1.92 -15.43
C SER A 75 33.51 -1.62 -16.45
N GLN A 76 33.26 -0.87 -17.53
CA GLN A 76 34.17 -0.73 -18.65
C GLN A 76 34.61 -2.12 -19.19
N PRO A 77 33.69 -2.84 -19.85
CA PRO A 77 33.89 -4.23 -20.20
C PRO A 77 35.01 -4.42 -21.23
N ASP A 78 35.74 -5.49 -21.08
CA ASP A 78 36.67 -5.97 -22.07
C ASP A 78 35.92 -6.48 -23.31
N LEU A 79 36.49 -6.29 -24.50
CA LEU A 79 35.88 -6.70 -25.75
C LEU A 79 36.68 -7.86 -26.35
N VAL A 80 36.03 -9.01 -26.52
CA VAL A 80 36.60 -10.20 -27.14
C VAL A 80 35.86 -10.52 -28.44
N ASP A 81 36.60 -10.96 -29.44
CA ASP A 81 36.03 -11.36 -30.70
C ASP A 81 35.34 -12.73 -30.62
N GLY A 82 34.16 -12.84 -31.15
CA GLY A 82 33.37 -14.06 -31.23
C GLY A 82 32.67 -14.23 -32.56
N ILE A 83 32.07 -15.38 -32.74
CA ILE A 83 31.32 -15.74 -33.98
C ILE A 83 29.91 -16.14 -33.56
N VAL A 84 28.92 -15.64 -34.32
CA VAL A 84 27.51 -16.04 -34.16
C VAL A 84 27.37 -17.48 -34.63
N THR A 85 27.06 -18.36 -33.67
CA THR A 85 26.95 -19.81 -33.95
C THR A 85 25.50 -20.23 -34.16
N LYS A 86 24.53 -19.46 -33.63
CA LYS A 86 23.11 -19.77 -33.78
C LYS A 86 22.24 -18.52 -33.65
N THR A 87 21.22 -18.45 -34.51
CA THR A 87 20.21 -17.40 -34.45
C THR A 87 18.80 -18.02 -34.53
N GLU A 88 17.97 -17.73 -33.55
CA GLU A 88 16.59 -18.26 -33.45
C GLU A 88 15.57 -17.14 -33.18
N THR A 89 14.39 -17.27 -33.75
CA THR A 89 13.27 -16.39 -33.39
C THR A 89 12.70 -16.80 -32.02
N THR A 90 12.40 -15.82 -31.19
CA THR A 90 11.63 -16.08 -29.95
C THR A 90 10.14 -15.90 -30.24
N ASN A 91 9.29 -16.35 -29.30
CA ASN A 91 7.84 -16.11 -29.35
C ASN A 91 7.46 -14.68 -28.92
N LEU A 92 8.45 -13.79 -28.72
CA LEU A 92 8.23 -12.42 -28.25
C LEU A 92 8.30 -11.44 -29.42
N THR A 93 7.33 -10.53 -29.46
CA THR A 93 7.31 -9.39 -30.40
C THR A 93 7.21 -8.11 -29.56
N ILE A 94 8.08 -7.14 -29.87
CA ILE A 94 8.12 -5.84 -29.18
C ILE A 94 7.83 -4.77 -30.22
N ASN A 95 6.74 -4.01 -30.03
CA ASN A 95 6.30 -2.97 -30.99
C ASN A 95 6.19 -3.47 -32.41
N GLY A 96 5.70 -4.68 -32.63
CA GLY A 96 5.58 -5.31 -33.97
C GLY A 96 6.86 -5.93 -34.52
N ALA A 97 8.00 -5.74 -33.85
CA ALA A 97 9.28 -6.31 -34.30
C ALA A 97 9.58 -7.61 -33.52
N LYS A 98 9.99 -8.64 -34.24
CA LYS A 98 10.39 -9.94 -33.64
C LYS A 98 11.63 -9.79 -32.78
N VAL A 99 11.70 -10.54 -31.71
CA VAL A 99 12.89 -10.66 -30.86
C VAL A 99 13.63 -11.94 -31.27
N TRP A 100 14.93 -11.78 -31.53
CA TRP A 100 15.84 -12.85 -31.91
C TRP A 100 16.75 -13.21 -30.74
N ARG A 101 16.99 -14.49 -30.54
CA ARG A 101 17.98 -15.01 -29.61
C ARG A 101 19.21 -15.40 -30.43
N ASN A 102 20.36 -14.84 -30.08
CA ASN A 102 21.62 -15.09 -30.78
C ASN A 102 22.60 -15.73 -29.80
N GLU A 103 23.27 -16.81 -30.22
CA GLU A 103 24.36 -17.44 -29.51
C GLU A 103 25.68 -17.04 -30.20
N VAL A 104 26.58 -16.46 -29.42
CA VAL A 104 27.89 -16.03 -29.87
C VAL A 104 28.94 -16.82 -29.13
N THR A 105 29.75 -17.59 -29.86
CA THR A 105 30.85 -18.34 -29.29
C THR A 105 32.14 -17.53 -29.35
N PHE A 106 32.86 -17.45 -28.25
CA PHE A 106 34.16 -16.78 -28.14
C PHE A 106 35.14 -17.63 -27.35
N GLN A 107 36.41 -17.31 -27.45
CA GLN A 107 37.52 -18.02 -26.75
C GLN A 107 38.02 -17.15 -25.59
N GLU A 108 38.09 -17.71 -24.40
CA GLU A 108 38.66 -17.05 -23.24
C GLU A 108 39.48 -18.08 -22.45
N ASN A 109 40.76 -17.76 -22.18
CA ASN A 109 41.71 -18.65 -21.48
C ASN A 109 41.82 -20.06 -22.07
N GLY A 110 41.62 -20.22 -23.39
CA GLY A 110 41.64 -21.50 -24.10
C GLY A 110 40.35 -22.32 -24.04
N GLU A 111 39.32 -21.80 -23.37
CA GLU A 111 38.00 -22.41 -23.32
C GLU A 111 37.03 -21.72 -24.28
N SER A 112 36.13 -22.50 -24.86
CA SER A 112 35.07 -22.00 -25.75
C SER A 112 33.82 -21.70 -24.90
N ILE A 113 33.44 -20.45 -24.85
CA ILE A 113 32.29 -19.95 -24.06
C ILE A 113 31.19 -19.47 -25.00
N ILE A 114 29.93 -19.76 -24.64
CA ILE A 114 28.74 -19.29 -25.40
C ILE A 114 28.12 -18.14 -24.67
N SER A 115 28.01 -16.99 -25.33
CA SER A 115 27.28 -15.82 -24.85
C SER A 115 25.92 -15.71 -25.55
N ILE A 116 24.86 -15.52 -24.78
CA ILE A 116 23.51 -15.36 -25.31
C ILE A 116 23.17 -13.87 -25.32
N GLY A 117 22.68 -13.39 -26.47
CA GLY A 117 22.20 -12.03 -26.62
C GLY A 117 20.88 -11.96 -27.38
N TYR A 118 20.10 -10.91 -27.11
CA TYR A 118 18.81 -10.69 -27.75
C TYR A 118 18.81 -9.41 -28.57
N THR A 119 18.30 -9.50 -29.83
CA THR A 119 18.07 -8.34 -30.71
C THR A 119 16.59 -8.18 -31.01
N THR A 120 16.14 -6.95 -31.29
CA THR A 120 14.75 -6.67 -31.69
C THR A 120 14.74 -6.09 -33.08
N GLY A 121 13.96 -6.69 -33.97
CA GLY A 121 13.79 -6.22 -35.36
C GLY A 121 14.97 -6.46 -36.29
N LYS A 122 16.13 -6.85 -35.77
CA LYS A 122 17.33 -7.13 -36.58
C LYS A 122 17.74 -8.59 -36.38
N GLU A 123 17.73 -9.33 -37.47
CA GLU A 123 18.31 -10.67 -37.56
C GLU A 123 19.82 -10.54 -37.74
N VAL A 124 20.58 -11.32 -36.97
CA VAL A 124 22.01 -11.47 -37.10
C VAL A 124 22.25 -12.82 -37.76
N ARG A 125 23.16 -12.89 -38.74
CA ARG A 125 23.37 -14.13 -39.50
C ARG A 125 24.37 -15.04 -38.77
N GLU A 126 24.15 -16.32 -38.84
CA GLU A 126 25.12 -17.32 -38.40
C GLU A 126 26.40 -17.19 -39.23
N GLY A 127 27.54 -17.24 -38.56
CA GLY A 127 28.86 -16.99 -39.14
C GLY A 127 29.32 -15.54 -39.09
N ASP A 128 28.44 -14.58 -38.74
CA ASP A 128 28.86 -13.19 -38.57
C ASP A 128 29.80 -13.03 -37.41
N SER A 129 30.84 -12.17 -37.57
CA SER A 129 31.70 -11.75 -36.48
C SER A 129 30.95 -10.82 -35.54
N ALA A 130 31.08 -11.06 -34.21
CA ALA A 130 30.47 -10.26 -33.16
C ALA A 130 31.47 -10.06 -32.03
N LYS A 131 31.49 -8.86 -31.45
CA LYS A 131 32.28 -8.63 -30.21
C LYS A 131 31.43 -8.97 -28.99
N VAL A 132 32.04 -9.60 -27.99
CA VAL A 132 31.43 -9.93 -26.71
C VAL A 132 32.01 -9.03 -25.63
N ARG A 133 31.14 -8.40 -24.85
CA ARG A 133 31.53 -7.60 -23.67
C ARG A 133 31.67 -8.54 -22.48
N LEU A 134 32.82 -8.52 -21.82
CA LEU A 134 33.11 -9.31 -20.61
C LEU A 134 33.20 -8.37 -19.41
N HIS A 135 32.64 -8.77 -18.30
CA HIS A 135 32.85 -8.06 -17.06
C HIS A 135 34.27 -8.35 -16.53
N PRO A 136 35.12 -7.33 -16.21
CA PRO A 136 36.55 -7.53 -15.92
C PRO A 136 36.82 -8.35 -14.64
N GLN A 137 35.84 -8.46 -13.75
CA GLN A 137 35.98 -9.19 -12.48
C GLN A 137 35.07 -10.44 -12.39
N ASP A 138 34.14 -10.63 -13.32
CA ASP A 138 33.21 -11.77 -13.30
C ASP A 138 32.92 -12.25 -14.72
N LEU A 139 33.68 -13.24 -15.17
CA LEU A 139 33.56 -13.85 -16.48
C LEU A 139 32.19 -14.50 -16.76
N MET A 140 31.38 -14.74 -15.72
CA MET A 140 30.01 -15.23 -15.87
C MET A 140 29.06 -14.12 -16.35
N ILE A 141 29.47 -12.86 -16.31
CA ILE A 141 28.71 -11.72 -16.79
C ILE A 141 29.27 -11.28 -18.13
N HIS A 142 28.66 -11.75 -19.20
CA HIS A 142 29.05 -11.42 -20.57
C HIS A 142 27.82 -11.25 -21.48
N CYS A 143 27.95 -10.41 -22.50
CA CYS A 143 26.87 -10.16 -23.46
C CYS A 143 27.46 -9.71 -24.80
N PRO A 144 26.95 -10.21 -25.94
CA PRO A 144 27.36 -9.70 -27.23
C PRO A 144 27.09 -8.21 -27.37
N GLN A 145 28.01 -7.49 -27.98
CA GLN A 145 27.88 -6.04 -28.18
C GLN A 145 26.64 -5.70 -29.02
N ASN A 146 25.94 -4.63 -28.66
CA ASN A 146 24.68 -4.21 -29.29
C ASN A 146 23.53 -5.20 -29.14
N MET A 147 23.65 -6.17 -28.23
CA MET A 147 22.58 -7.08 -27.82
C MET A 147 22.25 -6.88 -26.36
N ARG A 148 21.09 -7.38 -25.94
CA ARG A 148 20.63 -7.36 -24.55
C ARG A 148 20.83 -8.73 -23.91
N MET A 149 21.08 -8.78 -22.59
CA MET A 149 21.16 -10.04 -21.83
C MET A 149 19.77 -10.68 -21.65
N SER A 150 18.71 -9.88 -21.64
CA SER A 150 17.34 -10.36 -21.43
C SER A 150 16.49 -10.24 -22.70
N LYS A 151 15.60 -11.22 -22.91
CA LYS A 151 14.59 -11.17 -23.98
C LYS A 151 13.60 -10.02 -23.81
N ASN A 152 13.31 -9.65 -22.57
CA ASN A 152 12.44 -8.53 -22.24
C ASN A 152 13.25 -7.21 -22.19
N THR A 153 12.59 -6.10 -22.52
CA THR A 153 13.22 -4.78 -22.44
C THR A 153 13.13 -4.22 -21.03
N LEU A 154 14.01 -3.29 -20.67
CA LEU A 154 13.93 -2.58 -19.40
C LEU A 154 12.58 -1.86 -19.24
N GLY A 155 11.95 -1.43 -20.34
CA GLY A 155 10.61 -0.85 -20.32
C GLY A 155 9.55 -1.77 -19.71
N SER A 156 9.72 -3.11 -19.78
CA SER A 156 8.78 -4.05 -19.14
C SER A 156 8.87 -4.04 -17.60
N ALA A 157 9.88 -3.40 -17.01
CA ALA A 157 9.98 -3.21 -15.56
C ALA A 157 8.82 -2.38 -14.97
N PHE A 158 8.05 -1.67 -15.82
CA PHE A 158 6.83 -0.98 -15.36
C PHE A 158 5.84 -1.92 -14.67
N VAL A 159 5.89 -3.23 -14.93
CA VAL A 159 5.02 -4.23 -14.25
C VAL A 159 5.22 -4.24 -12.74
N LEU A 160 6.36 -3.76 -12.22
CA LEU A 160 6.62 -3.59 -10.79
C LEU A 160 5.67 -2.59 -10.12
N VAL A 161 5.09 -1.67 -10.88
CA VAL A 161 4.12 -0.70 -10.37
C VAL A 161 2.90 -1.42 -9.76
N PHE A 162 2.46 -2.54 -10.35
CA PHE A 162 1.26 -3.25 -9.88
C PHE A 162 1.41 -3.84 -8.47
N PRO A 163 2.43 -4.66 -8.15
CA PRO A 163 2.58 -5.19 -6.80
C PRO A 163 2.85 -4.07 -5.79
N VAL A 164 3.59 -3.02 -6.16
CA VAL A 164 3.87 -1.88 -5.29
C VAL A 164 2.57 -1.14 -4.95
N LEU A 165 1.74 -0.80 -5.95
CA LEU A 165 0.43 -0.19 -5.72
C LEU A 165 -0.47 -1.08 -4.87
N GLY A 166 -0.49 -2.39 -5.13
CA GLY A 166 -1.26 -3.35 -4.35
C GLY A 166 -0.86 -3.32 -2.87
N ILE A 167 0.44 -3.29 -2.57
CA ILE A 167 0.96 -3.15 -1.20
C ILE A 167 0.51 -1.83 -0.57
N PHE A 168 0.61 -0.70 -1.27
CA PHE A 168 0.16 0.60 -0.76
C PHE A 168 -1.34 0.61 -0.45
N VAL A 169 -2.17 0.05 -1.34
CA VAL A 169 -3.61 -0.08 -1.13
C VAL A 169 -3.90 -0.95 0.11
N MET A 170 -3.17 -2.05 0.31
CA MET A 170 -3.31 -2.93 1.46
C MET A 170 -2.86 -2.25 2.77
N MET A 171 -1.80 -1.43 2.72
CA MET A 171 -1.26 -0.73 3.90
C MET A 171 -2.18 0.39 4.41
N GLY A 172 -2.94 1.05 3.53
CA GLY A 172 -3.81 2.17 3.89
C GLY A 172 -4.76 1.87 5.06
N PRO A 173 -5.60 0.83 4.97
CA PRO A 173 -6.48 0.40 6.06
C PRO A 173 -5.72 0.01 7.34
N TRP A 174 -4.56 -0.63 7.21
CA TRP A 174 -3.74 -1.02 8.36
C TRP A 174 -3.21 0.21 9.13
N LEU A 175 -2.67 1.21 8.41
CA LEU A 175 -2.20 2.46 9.00
C LEU A 175 -3.33 3.23 9.69
N THR A 176 -4.52 3.26 9.07
CA THR A 176 -5.70 3.92 9.64
C THR A 176 -6.14 3.22 10.93
N ARG A 177 -6.19 1.88 10.93
CA ARG A 177 -6.50 1.08 12.13
C ARG A 177 -5.47 1.32 13.24
N ARG A 178 -4.17 1.33 12.91
CA ARG A 178 -3.10 1.58 13.88
C ARG A 178 -3.24 2.95 14.54
N LYS A 179 -3.55 4.00 13.74
CA LYS A 179 -3.82 5.35 14.27
C LYS A 179 -5.05 5.36 15.18
N LYS A 180 -6.13 4.68 14.81
CA LYS A 180 -7.35 4.56 15.61
C LYS A 180 -7.08 3.81 16.92
N TRP A 181 -6.36 2.69 16.89
CA TRP A 181 -5.98 1.95 18.09
C TRP A 181 -5.13 2.78 19.06
N ARG A 182 -4.14 3.53 18.55
CA ARG A 182 -3.35 4.45 19.38
C ARG A 182 -4.24 5.48 20.07
N LEU A 183 -5.22 6.01 19.35
CA LEU A 183 -6.19 6.95 19.93
C LEU A 183 -7.00 6.29 21.05
N TYR A 184 -7.48 5.08 20.87
CA TYR A 184 -8.21 4.36 21.93
C TYR A 184 -7.31 4.04 23.13
N GLN A 185 -6.05 3.66 22.91
CA GLN A 185 -5.13 3.33 24.01
C GLN A 185 -4.70 4.54 24.83
N HIS A 186 -4.39 5.65 24.15
CA HIS A 186 -3.74 6.81 24.77
C HIS A 186 -4.62 8.07 24.84
N GLY A 187 -5.77 8.07 24.15
CA GLY A 187 -6.64 9.23 24.12
C GLY A 187 -7.37 9.46 25.46
N LEU A 188 -7.75 10.70 25.69
CA LEU A 188 -8.58 11.08 26.80
C LEU A 188 -10.05 11.05 26.40
N VAL A 189 -10.91 10.65 27.34
CA VAL A 189 -12.37 10.70 27.17
C VAL A 189 -12.88 12.04 27.69
N ALA A 190 -13.70 12.72 26.90
CA ALA A 190 -14.34 13.95 27.30
C ALA A 190 -15.77 14.04 26.74
N ASP A 191 -16.63 14.73 27.49
CA ASP A 191 -17.93 15.14 27.01
C ASP A 191 -17.80 16.55 26.40
N ILE A 192 -17.87 16.64 25.06
CA ILE A 192 -17.68 17.90 24.31
C ILE A 192 -19.01 18.55 23.99
N ARG A 193 -19.03 19.88 23.89
CA ARG A 193 -20.14 20.64 23.33
C ARG A 193 -19.88 20.93 21.85
N VAL A 194 -20.86 20.62 21.01
CA VAL A 194 -20.81 20.93 19.59
C VAL A 194 -21.36 22.33 19.37
N MET A 195 -20.50 23.27 18.96
CA MET A 195 -20.86 24.68 18.81
C MET A 195 -21.44 24.96 17.44
N HIS A 196 -20.93 24.33 16.39
CA HIS A 196 -21.48 24.45 15.04
C HIS A 196 -21.08 23.25 14.17
N VAL A 197 -21.92 22.98 13.17
CA VAL A 197 -21.66 21.98 12.12
C VAL A 197 -21.90 22.67 10.78
N LYS A 198 -20.81 22.90 10.02
CA LYS A 198 -20.88 23.61 8.74
C LYS A 198 -20.41 22.68 7.59
N PRO A 199 -21.15 22.62 6.47
CA PRO A 199 -20.68 21.92 5.29
C PRO A 199 -19.48 22.66 4.69
N THR A 200 -18.52 21.91 4.14
CA THR A 200 -17.40 22.49 3.37
C THR A 200 -17.64 22.29 1.87
N ASN A 201 -16.82 22.94 1.05
CA ASN A 201 -16.83 22.70 -0.40
C ASN A 201 -15.98 21.48 -0.81
N MET A 202 -15.49 20.71 0.16
CA MET A 202 -14.70 19.51 -0.10
C MET A 202 -15.60 18.28 -0.15
N TYR A 203 -15.34 17.42 -1.14
CA TYR A 203 -15.96 16.11 -1.27
C TYR A 203 -14.85 15.04 -1.27
N VAL A 204 -15.09 13.94 -0.61
CA VAL A 204 -14.23 12.77 -0.62
C VAL A 204 -15.10 11.54 -0.89
N ASN A 205 -14.86 10.86 -2.01
CA ASN A 205 -15.69 9.75 -2.47
C ASN A 205 -17.19 10.11 -2.52
N GLU A 206 -17.52 11.26 -3.12
CA GLU A 206 -18.88 11.80 -3.25
C GLU A 206 -19.54 12.21 -1.92
N GLU A 207 -18.94 11.93 -0.78
CA GLU A 207 -19.39 12.35 0.53
C GLU A 207 -18.86 13.75 0.86
N ARG A 208 -19.76 14.66 1.25
CA ARG A 208 -19.38 16.03 1.63
C ARG A 208 -18.69 16.05 2.98
N VAL A 209 -17.55 16.72 3.07
CA VAL A 209 -16.82 16.93 4.31
C VAL A 209 -17.49 18.03 5.14
N PHE A 210 -17.67 17.80 6.44
CA PHE A 210 -18.20 18.80 7.36
C PHE A 210 -17.11 19.33 8.29
N LYS A 211 -17.15 20.62 8.59
CA LYS A 211 -16.33 21.30 9.58
C LYS A 211 -17.16 21.44 10.85
N VAL A 212 -16.68 20.86 11.92
CA VAL A 212 -17.38 20.86 13.21
C VAL A 212 -16.53 21.61 14.23
N GLY A 213 -17.12 22.61 14.86
CA GLY A 213 -16.53 23.33 15.97
C GLY A 213 -16.97 22.67 17.28
N VAL A 214 -15.99 22.24 18.07
CA VAL A 214 -16.23 21.56 19.35
C VAL A 214 -15.48 22.26 20.48
N GLN A 215 -16.10 22.30 21.64
CA GLN A 215 -15.49 22.84 22.86
C GLN A 215 -15.27 21.73 23.86
N TYR A 216 -14.01 21.57 24.30
CA TYR A 216 -13.61 20.64 25.33
C TYR A 216 -13.69 21.32 26.70
N PRO A 217 -14.10 20.61 27.78
CA PRO A 217 -14.09 21.17 29.12
C PRO A 217 -12.69 21.57 29.59
N SER A 218 -11.65 20.89 29.09
CA SER A 218 -10.24 21.09 29.47
C SER A 218 -9.50 22.12 28.61
N LEU A 219 -10.12 22.60 27.51
CA LEU A 219 -9.48 23.54 26.58
C LEU A 219 -10.33 24.81 26.47
N PRO A 220 -9.73 26.00 26.66
CA PRO A 220 -10.47 27.26 26.54
C PRO A 220 -10.84 27.60 25.10
N GLU A 221 -10.08 27.07 24.12
CA GLU A 221 -10.26 27.41 22.73
C GLU A 221 -11.23 26.45 22.00
N LEU A 222 -11.94 27.00 21.03
CA LEU A 222 -12.77 26.23 20.12
C LEU A 222 -11.89 25.42 19.17
N VAL A 223 -12.08 24.11 19.14
CA VAL A 223 -11.36 23.22 18.25
C VAL A 223 -12.18 22.92 17.00
N GLU A 224 -11.65 23.26 15.83
CA GLU A 224 -12.30 22.94 14.56
C GLU A 224 -11.72 21.66 13.94
N ALA A 225 -12.59 20.67 13.71
CA ALA A 225 -12.25 19.39 13.12
C ALA A 225 -13.02 19.14 11.82
N LYS A 226 -12.42 18.38 10.90
CA LYS A 226 -13.07 17.91 9.67
C LYS A 226 -13.59 16.50 9.90
N ILE A 227 -14.88 16.28 9.69
CA ILE A 227 -15.56 14.99 9.87
C ILE A 227 -16.00 14.46 8.50
N LEU A 228 -15.61 13.21 8.24
CA LEU A 228 -15.93 12.45 7.03
C LEU A 228 -16.85 11.27 7.32
N ASN A 229 -16.83 10.76 8.57
CA ASN A 229 -17.62 9.61 8.96
C ASN A 229 -19.08 10.03 9.16
N ALA A 230 -19.98 9.45 8.37
CA ALA A 230 -21.42 9.76 8.43
C ALA A 230 -22.02 9.47 9.82
N ASP A 231 -21.63 8.38 10.47
CA ASP A 231 -22.13 8.01 11.80
C ASP A 231 -21.70 9.02 12.88
N ASP A 232 -20.40 9.40 12.86
CA ASP A 232 -19.88 10.42 13.77
C ASP A 232 -20.56 11.78 13.52
N LEU A 233 -20.77 12.14 12.24
CA LEU A 233 -21.44 13.38 11.86
C LEU A 233 -22.89 13.43 12.33
N LEU A 234 -23.63 12.33 12.17
CA LEU A 234 -25.04 12.25 12.60
C LEU A 234 -25.14 12.52 14.12
N ARG A 235 -24.30 11.89 14.90
CA ARG A 235 -24.26 12.05 16.36
C ARG A 235 -23.86 13.47 16.80
N LEU A 236 -22.89 14.07 16.08
CA LEU A 236 -22.48 15.45 16.35
C LEU A 236 -23.57 16.45 16.02
N LYS A 237 -24.31 16.23 14.92
CA LYS A 237 -25.49 17.04 14.57
C LYS A 237 -26.59 16.91 15.61
N GLU A 238 -26.92 15.69 16.01
CA GLU A 238 -27.91 15.43 17.04
C GLU A 238 -27.53 16.09 18.38
N GLY A 239 -26.26 16.00 18.79
CA GLY A 239 -25.75 16.67 19.98
C GLY A 239 -25.85 18.20 19.88
N HIS A 240 -25.57 18.76 18.69
CA HIS A 240 -25.72 20.20 18.45
C HIS A 240 -27.18 20.67 18.52
N GLU A 241 -28.09 19.98 17.82
CA GLU A 241 -29.52 20.32 17.76
C GLU A 241 -30.22 20.21 19.12
N LYS A 242 -29.87 19.18 19.90
CA LYS A 242 -30.44 18.94 21.23
C LYS A 242 -29.72 19.67 22.37
N GLY A 243 -28.60 20.32 22.09
CA GLY A 243 -27.75 20.96 23.11
C GLY A 243 -27.09 19.99 24.10
N HIS A 244 -27.06 18.68 23.78
CA HIS A 244 -26.49 17.67 24.65
C HIS A 244 -24.98 17.48 24.41
N PRO A 245 -24.20 17.22 25.47
CA PRO A 245 -22.79 16.91 25.31
C PRO A 245 -22.63 15.56 24.58
N VAL A 246 -21.63 15.51 23.70
CA VAL A 246 -21.27 14.30 22.95
C VAL A 246 -20.00 13.72 23.53
N ARG A 247 -20.01 12.44 23.89
CA ARG A 247 -18.83 11.75 24.43
C ARG A 247 -17.87 11.35 23.32
N VAL A 248 -16.63 11.76 23.47
CA VAL A 248 -15.56 11.47 22.49
C VAL A 248 -14.30 10.96 23.18
N ILE A 249 -13.48 10.25 22.42
CA ILE A 249 -12.09 9.99 22.77
C ILE A 249 -11.21 10.83 21.85
N TYR A 250 -10.28 11.57 22.40
CA TYR A 250 -9.44 12.50 21.64
C TYR A 250 -7.96 12.40 22.02
N ASP A 251 -7.09 12.82 21.12
CA ASP A 251 -5.65 12.93 21.33
C ASP A 251 -5.35 14.29 22.00
N PRO A 252 -4.85 14.33 23.25
CA PRO A 252 -4.59 15.61 23.93
C PRO A 252 -3.53 16.47 23.22
N GLN A 253 -2.60 15.86 22.49
CA GLN A 253 -1.60 16.59 21.70
C GLN A 253 -2.18 17.12 20.37
N LYS A 254 -3.26 16.49 19.87
CA LYS A 254 -3.91 16.84 18.61
C LYS A 254 -5.44 16.79 18.77
N PRO A 255 -6.06 17.73 19.48
CA PRO A 255 -7.48 17.65 19.86
C PRO A 255 -8.44 17.66 18.64
N LYS A 256 -7.96 18.05 17.47
CA LYS A 256 -8.69 17.87 16.19
C LYS A 256 -8.89 16.40 15.81
N ARG A 257 -8.16 15.47 16.42
CA ARG A 257 -8.29 14.03 16.22
C ARG A 257 -9.10 13.42 17.34
N PHE A 258 -10.35 13.17 17.05
CA PHE A 258 -11.24 12.48 17.97
C PHE A 258 -12.12 11.48 17.24
N THR A 259 -12.75 10.60 17.99
CA THR A 259 -13.78 9.68 17.52
C THR A 259 -14.95 9.76 18.48
N VAL A 260 -16.16 9.82 17.96
CA VAL A 260 -17.37 9.82 18.76
C VAL A 260 -17.55 8.42 19.34
N LEU A 261 -17.73 8.36 20.64
CA LEU A 261 -18.07 7.13 21.35
C LEU A 261 -19.59 6.93 21.31
N GLU A 262 -20.04 5.68 21.24
CA GLU A 262 -21.47 5.40 21.40
C GLU A 262 -21.91 5.91 22.76
N ALA A 263 -22.83 6.86 22.76
CA ALA A 263 -23.53 7.22 23.96
C ALA A 263 -24.29 5.96 24.43
N GLY A 264 -23.83 5.36 25.51
CA GLY A 264 -24.70 4.44 26.22
C GLY A 264 -26.01 5.21 26.44
N ARG A 265 -27.14 4.69 25.93
CA ARG A 265 -28.45 5.19 26.31
C ARG A 265 -28.41 5.32 27.85
N ARG A 266 -28.29 6.53 28.34
CA ARG A 266 -28.66 6.78 29.72
C ARG A 266 -30.13 6.43 29.73
N ASP A 267 -30.46 5.33 30.38
CA ASP A 267 -31.82 5.04 30.74
C ASP A 267 -32.39 6.30 31.42
N ALA A 268 -33.25 6.99 30.67
CA ALA A 268 -33.99 8.15 31.18
C ALA A 268 -35.02 7.75 32.28
N SER A 269 -34.84 6.56 32.86
CA SER A 269 -35.73 5.97 33.87
C SER A 269 -35.16 6.03 35.31
N ALA A 270 -34.06 6.75 35.57
CA ALA A 270 -33.46 6.82 36.92
C ALA A 270 -33.71 8.16 37.62
N THR A 271 -34.67 8.97 37.17
CA THR A 271 -35.15 10.16 37.88
C THR A 271 -36.69 10.27 37.70
N ALA A 272 -37.40 9.42 38.41
CA ALA A 272 -38.79 9.59 38.76
C ALA A 272 -38.96 9.15 40.21
#